data_44cfeadd2169f588346d4dbb1b9a7908
#
_entry.id   44cfeadd2169f588346d4dbb1b9a7908
#
_cell.length_a   1.000
_cell.length_b   1.000
_cell.length_c   1.000
_cell.angle_alpha   90.00
_cell.angle_beta   90.00
_cell.angle_gamma   90.00
#
_symmetry.space_group_name_H-M   'P 1'
#
loop_
_entity.id
_entity.type
_entity.pdbx_description
1 polymer ?
#
loop_
_entity_poly.entity_id
_entity_poly.type
_entity_poly.pdbx_seq_one_letter_code
_entity_poly.pdbx_strand_id
1 'polypeptide(L)'
;ACATSVKGGKAGKNKSARKWKLSHKLYLNPVNDLCRTPAAAYDLMEQPETMPSSLRMTPQAFRFLAQIRLEYIAARQLACDSIHAKAVRKVKKNGLANTENEPLAYSLAMESLKLAYRSAYSLLPKIAQVIQLYFRLKPDHGKTGLKNVWYRDGNPANGLASVFTRSDNWLLRSLFWLSKELPSERLLPSIDADSLRLKTIADELENRYLRVVELEPADDAIVDNTITRDKLEKAATDVLSLVRNAIVYLTLALHIEEKKRRQTEKDNPESAEYASMQTSLNA
;
A
#
# COMPACT_ATOMS: atom_id res chain seq x y z
N ALA A 1 30.52 -2.39 -3.13
CA ALA A 1 31.15 -2.94 -1.94
C ALA A 1 30.67 -2.18 -0.71
N CYS A 2 29.80 -2.77 0.09
CA CYS A 2 29.75 -2.52 1.52
C CYS A 2 28.85 -3.59 2.15
N ALA A 3 29.46 -4.71 2.49
CA ALA A 3 28.88 -5.67 3.40
C ALA A 3 29.26 -5.24 4.82
N THR A 4 28.38 -4.51 5.49
CA THR A 4 28.46 -4.36 6.94
C THR A 4 27.64 -5.47 7.59
N SER A 5 28.35 -6.45 8.11
CA SER A 5 27.87 -7.55 8.94
C SER A 5 27.25 -7.00 10.22
N VAL A 6 25.93 -7.05 10.33
CA VAL A 6 25.24 -6.92 11.61
C VAL A 6 25.18 -8.29 12.25
N LYS A 7 25.96 -8.48 13.32
CA LYS A 7 26.01 -9.70 14.11
C LYS A 7 24.73 -9.91 14.93
N GLY A 8 24.13 -11.08 14.75
CA GLY A 8 23.64 -12.02 15.75
C GLY A 8 22.67 -11.56 16.83
N GLY A 9 21.38 -11.83 16.63
CA GLY A 9 20.38 -11.99 17.68
C GLY A 9 19.18 -12.77 17.16
N LYS A 10 18.93 -14.00 17.67
CA LYS A 10 17.75 -14.86 17.41
C LYS A 10 17.58 -15.33 15.97
N ALA A 11 18.54 -16.07 15.44
CA ALA A 11 18.68 -16.48 14.04
C ALA A 11 17.51 -17.30 13.44
N GLY A 12 16.72 -18.04 14.21
CA GLY A 12 15.68 -18.92 13.68
C GLY A 12 14.36 -18.22 13.29
N LYS A 13 13.85 -17.32 14.13
CA LYS A 13 12.61 -16.59 13.88
C LYS A 13 12.77 -15.58 12.73
N ASN A 14 13.92 -14.91 12.66
CA ASN A 14 14.23 -13.96 11.59
C ASN A 14 14.35 -14.64 10.21
N LYS A 15 14.77 -15.91 10.14
CA LYS A 15 14.94 -16.62 8.87
C LYS A 15 13.59 -16.95 8.20
N SER A 16 12.60 -17.43 8.97
CA SER A 16 11.27 -17.74 8.47
C SER A 16 10.53 -16.48 8.01
N ALA A 17 10.53 -15.45 8.85
CA ALA A 17 9.95 -14.14 8.55
C ALA A 17 10.56 -13.49 7.29
N ARG A 18 11.89 -13.56 7.16
CA ARG A 18 12.60 -13.07 5.97
C ARG A 18 12.22 -13.86 4.72
N LYS A 19 12.16 -15.20 4.82
CA LYS A 19 11.78 -16.09 3.72
C LYS A 19 10.36 -15.79 3.25
N TRP A 20 9.41 -15.60 4.17
CA TRP A 20 8.03 -15.27 3.86
C TRP A 20 7.93 -13.93 3.10
N LYS A 21 8.56 -12.86 3.60
CA LYS A 21 8.58 -11.54 2.93
C LYS A 21 9.20 -11.63 1.53
N LEU A 22 10.28 -12.38 1.35
CA LEU A 22 10.93 -12.58 0.05
C LEU A 22 10.06 -13.37 -0.93
N SER A 23 9.42 -14.46 -0.44
CA SER A 23 8.61 -15.32 -1.29
C SER A 23 7.35 -14.61 -1.82
N HIS A 24 6.79 -13.70 -1.03
CA HIS A 24 5.62 -12.90 -1.42
C HIS A 24 5.99 -11.53 -1.99
N LYS A 25 7.29 -11.28 -2.27
CA LYS A 25 7.78 -10.04 -2.90
C LYS A 25 7.37 -8.77 -2.14
N LEU A 26 7.45 -8.80 -0.81
CA LEU A 26 6.93 -7.72 0.04
C LEU A 26 7.96 -6.64 0.40
N TYR A 27 9.22 -6.77 -0.03
CA TYR A 27 10.20 -5.71 0.19
C TYR A 27 10.00 -4.54 -0.79
N LEU A 28 10.19 -3.32 -0.31
CA LEU A 28 10.25 -2.12 -1.14
C LEU A 28 11.60 -2.06 -1.88
N ASN A 29 11.78 -3.04 -2.74
CA ASN A 29 12.98 -3.25 -3.53
C ASN A 29 12.60 -3.95 -4.84
N PRO A 30 12.76 -3.30 -6.01
CA PRO A 30 12.44 -3.92 -7.30
C PRO A 30 13.22 -5.22 -7.57
N VAL A 31 14.41 -5.39 -6.98
CA VAL A 31 15.19 -6.63 -7.11
C VAL A 31 14.43 -7.84 -6.55
N ASN A 32 13.54 -7.63 -5.59
CA ASN A 32 12.70 -8.72 -5.04
C ASN A 32 11.70 -9.29 -6.06
N ASP A 33 11.39 -8.55 -7.14
CA ASP A 33 10.56 -9.06 -8.22
C ASP A 33 11.31 -10.05 -9.12
N LEU A 34 12.62 -9.87 -9.22
CA LEU A 34 13.49 -10.65 -10.11
C LEU A 34 14.10 -11.86 -9.41
N CYS A 35 14.42 -11.75 -8.12
CA CYS A 35 15.11 -12.81 -7.39
C CYS A 35 14.77 -12.82 -5.90
N ARG A 36 15.17 -13.92 -5.23
CA ARG A 36 15.01 -14.11 -3.78
C ARG A 36 16.35 -14.13 -3.05
N THR A 37 17.35 -13.45 -3.60
CA THR A 37 18.68 -13.34 -2.99
C THR A 37 18.67 -12.53 -1.69
N PRO A 38 19.67 -12.67 -0.83
CA PRO A 38 19.80 -11.83 0.36
C PRO A 38 19.78 -10.33 0.06
N ALA A 39 20.28 -9.88 -1.08
CA ALA A 39 20.27 -8.49 -1.50
C ALA A 39 18.86 -7.94 -1.77
N ALA A 40 17.92 -8.80 -2.14
CA ALA A 40 16.51 -8.43 -2.34
C ALA A 40 15.74 -8.24 -1.04
N ALA A 41 16.28 -8.67 0.12
CA ALA A 41 15.61 -8.68 1.42
C ALA A 41 15.84 -7.39 2.23
N TYR A 42 15.84 -6.25 1.58
CA TYR A 42 16.00 -4.93 2.20
C TYR A 42 15.06 -3.93 1.51
N ASP A 43 14.58 -2.97 2.27
CA ASP A 43 13.78 -1.86 1.74
C ASP A 43 14.73 -0.74 1.29
N LEU A 44 15.23 -0.85 0.06
CA LEU A 44 16.24 0.04 -0.53
C LEU A 44 15.66 1.16 -1.40
N MET A 45 14.34 1.23 -1.52
CA MET A 45 13.72 2.23 -2.37
C MET A 45 13.89 3.63 -1.76
N GLU A 46 14.68 4.46 -2.42
CA GLU A 46 14.91 5.85 -2.03
C GLU A 46 13.82 6.76 -2.57
N GLN A 47 13.71 7.93 -1.97
CA GLN A 47 12.86 8.99 -2.52
C GLN A 47 13.55 9.64 -3.72
N PRO A 48 12.77 10.15 -4.69
CA PRO A 48 13.34 10.99 -5.74
C PRO A 48 14.11 12.16 -5.14
N GLU A 49 15.30 12.40 -5.65
CA GLU A 49 16.02 13.61 -5.34
C GLU A 49 15.23 14.81 -5.88
N THR A 50 14.83 15.69 -4.99
CA THR A 50 14.26 16.98 -5.35
C THR A 50 15.39 17.95 -5.63
N MET A 51 15.26 18.78 -6.69
CA MET A 51 16.20 19.87 -6.92
C MET A 51 16.28 20.76 -5.67
N PRO A 52 17.47 21.11 -5.21
CA PRO A 52 17.66 22.18 -4.24
C PRO A 52 17.40 23.52 -4.91
N SER A 53 16.17 23.75 -5.39
CA SER A 53 15.77 25.12 -5.68
C SER A 53 15.76 25.85 -4.34
N SER A 54 16.73 26.75 -4.21
CA SER A 54 16.93 27.70 -3.13
C SER A 54 15.66 27.89 -2.28
N LEU A 55 15.70 27.48 -0.99
CA LEU A 55 14.69 27.76 0.03
C LEU A 55 13.37 26.95 0.03
N ARG A 56 13.16 25.97 -0.81
CA ARG A 56 11.91 25.19 -0.76
C ARG A 56 12.05 23.94 0.08
N MET A 57 11.26 23.90 1.16
CA MET A 57 10.99 22.69 1.94
C MET A 57 10.65 21.53 1.00
N THR A 58 11.08 20.32 1.33
CA THR A 58 10.69 19.10 0.62
C THR A 58 9.21 19.14 0.29
N PRO A 59 8.80 18.99 -0.99
CA PRO A 59 7.40 19.07 -1.38
C PRO A 59 6.52 18.15 -0.54
N GLN A 60 5.34 18.61 -0.17
CA GLN A 60 4.42 17.86 0.69
C GLN A 60 4.17 16.44 0.20
N ALA A 61 4.09 16.24 -1.12
CA ALA A 61 3.91 14.93 -1.74
C ALA A 61 5.01 13.93 -1.33
N PHE A 62 6.28 14.37 -1.26
CA PHE A 62 7.39 13.47 -0.90
C PHE A 62 7.43 13.16 0.59
N ARG A 63 7.09 14.14 1.44
CA ARG A 63 6.95 13.87 2.88
C ARG A 63 5.84 12.85 3.13
N PHE A 64 4.75 12.98 2.40
CA PHE A 64 3.63 12.05 2.52
C PHE A 64 3.97 10.65 1.98
N LEU A 65 4.70 10.57 0.86
CA LEU A 65 5.23 9.30 0.34
C LEU A 65 6.17 8.61 1.34
N ALA A 66 7.03 9.36 2.03
CA ALA A 66 7.88 8.82 3.09
C ALA A 66 7.05 8.20 4.21
N GLN A 67 6.00 8.88 4.64
CA GLN A 67 5.08 8.38 5.66
C GLN A 67 4.39 7.08 5.21
N ILE A 68 3.87 7.04 3.99
CA ILE A 68 3.24 5.83 3.41
C ILE A 68 4.19 4.64 3.43
N ARG A 69 5.46 4.84 3.09
CA ARG A 69 6.48 3.77 3.12
C ARG A 69 6.69 3.22 4.54
N LEU A 70 6.77 4.09 5.53
CA LEU A 70 6.91 3.69 6.94
C LEU A 70 5.68 2.91 7.43
N GLU A 71 4.49 3.39 7.11
CA GLU A 71 3.24 2.72 7.46
C GLU A 71 3.13 1.35 6.78
N TYR A 72 3.53 1.24 5.52
CA TYR A 72 3.59 -0.05 4.82
C TYR A 72 4.55 -1.03 5.50
N ILE A 73 5.76 -0.59 5.84
CA ILE A 73 6.75 -1.42 6.53
C ILE A 73 6.20 -1.91 7.87
N ALA A 74 5.52 -1.03 8.61
CA ALA A 74 4.89 -1.37 9.89
C ALA A 74 3.75 -2.39 9.71
N ALA A 75 2.85 -2.18 8.75
CA ALA A 75 1.75 -3.10 8.46
C ALA A 75 2.28 -4.48 8.03
N ARG A 76 3.28 -4.54 7.15
CA ARG A 76 3.94 -5.76 6.72
C ARG A 76 4.60 -6.49 7.89
N GLN A 77 5.26 -5.77 8.78
CA GLN A 77 5.90 -6.37 9.96
C GLN A 77 4.84 -6.95 10.89
N LEU A 78 3.77 -6.22 11.15
CA LEU A 78 2.66 -6.68 11.99
C LEU A 78 1.99 -7.95 11.43
N ALA A 79 1.73 -8.00 10.12
CA ALA A 79 1.22 -9.20 9.46
C ALA A 79 2.20 -10.37 9.58
N CYS A 80 3.48 -10.14 9.32
CA CYS A 80 4.50 -11.17 9.42
C CYS A 80 4.60 -11.76 10.84
N ASP A 81 4.57 -10.93 11.86
CA ASP A 81 4.63 -11.37 13.26
C ASP A 81 3.38 -12.14 13.66
N SER A 82 2.21 -11.72 13.15
CA SER A 82 0.94 -12.39 13.38
C SER A 82 0.87 -13.78 12.75
N ILE A 83 1.27 -13.91 11.49
CA ILE A 83 1.29 -15.18 10.73
C ILE A 83 2.29 -16.17 11.35
N HIS A 84 3.44 -15.69 11.84
CA HIS A 84 4.49 -16.54 12.42
C HIS A 84 4.37 -16.70 13.95
N ALA A 85 3.31 -16.24 14.57
CA ALA A 85 3.07 -16.44 15.99
C ALA A 85 2.89 -17.93 16.28
N LYS A 86 3.83 -18.54 17.04
CA LYS A 86 3.90 -19.99 17.27
C LYS A 86 2.79 -20.59 18.14
N ALA A 87 2.06 -19.78 18.85
CA ALA A 87 0.88 -20.17 19.59
C ALA A 87 -0.03 -18.94 19.66
N VAL A 88 -1.27 -19.16 19.34
CA VAL A 88 -2.34 -18.29 19.76
C VAL A 88 -2.22 -18.20 21.29
N ARG A 89 -1.58 -17.15 21.79
CA ARG A 89 -1.59 -16.89 23.23
C ARG A 89 -3.05 -16.66 23.58
N LYS A 90 -3.69 -17.69 24.11
CA LYS A 90 -5.03 -17.53 24.71
C LYS A 90 -4.93 -16.32 25.63
N VAL A 91 -5.67 -15.28 25.32
CA VAL A 91 -5.81 -14.17 26.24
C VAL A 91 -6.32 -14.81 27.51
N LYS A 92 -5.49 -14.83 28.57
CA LYS A 92 -5.86 -15.40 29.87
C LYS A 92 -7.20 -14.81 30.24
N LYS A 93 -8.14 -15.69 30.55
CA LYS A 93 -9.51 -15.44 30.97
C LYS A 93 -9.62 -14.23 31.93
N ASN A 94 -9.78 -13.06 31.39
CA ASN A 94 -10.32 -11.92 32.11
C ASN A 94 -11.79 -11.75 31.68
N GLY A 95 -12.60 -12.81 31.93
CA GLY A 95 -14.06 -12.70 31.92
C GLY A 95 -14.79 -12.57 30.57
N LEU A 96 -14.11 -12.45 29.41
CA LEU A 96 -14.72 -12.13 28.13
C LEU A 96 -14.89 -13.30 27.14
N ALA A 97 -14.30 -14.45 27.40
CA ALA A 97 -14.40 -15.62 26.50
C ALA A 97 -14.98 -16.82 27.25
N ASN A 98 -16.28 -17.02 27.18
CA ASN A 98 -16.97 -18.09 27.86
C ASN A 98 -17.38 -19.28 27.00
N THR A 99 -16.96 -19.38 25.74
CA THR A 99 -17.29 -20.51 24.90
C THR A 99 -16.04 -21.25 24.47
N GLU A 100 -16.00 -22.54 24.78
CA GLU A 100 -14.89 -23.46 24.47
C GLU A 100 -14.63 -23.59 22.97
N ASN A 101 -15.57 -23.16 22.13
CA ASN A 101 -15.54 -23.32 20.67
C ASN A 101 -14.98 -22.11 19.89
N GLU A 102 -14.50 -21.06 20.55
CA GLU A 102 -14.01 -19.85 19.87
C GLU A 102 -12.60 -19.39 20.28
N PRO A 103 -11.61 -20.26 20.42
CA PRO A 103 -10.30 -19.84 20.95
C PRO A 103 -9.52 -18.89 20.04
N LEU A 104 -9.79 -18.90 18.71
CA LEU A 104 -9.08 -18.11 17.70
C LEU A 104 -9.66 -16.72 17.45
N ALA A 105 -10.98 -16.57 17.54
CA ALA A 105 -11.63 -15.30 17.27
C ALA A 105 -11.12 -14.16 18.16
N TYR A 106 -10.66 -14.49 19.38
CA TYR A 106 -10.13 -13.57 20.37
C TYR A 106 -8.62 -13.64 20.54
N SER A 107 -7.92 -14.20 19.58
CA SER A 107 -6.47 -14.27 19.59
C SER A 107 -5.85 -12.92 19.26
N LEU A 108 -4.94 -12.46 20.09
CA LEU A 108 -4.18 -11.21 19.85
C LEU A 108 -3.46 -11.23 18.49
N ALA A 109 -3.01 -12.40 18.04
CA ALA A 109 -2.37 -12.53 16.74
C ALA A 109 -3.36 -12.29 15.59
N MET A 110 -4.62 -12.75 15.71
CA MET A 110 -5.63 -12.52 14.70
C MET A 110 -6.09 -11.06 14.68
N GLU A 111 -6.25 -10.44 15.84
CA GLU A 111 -6.55 -9.02 15.90
C GLU A 111 -5.41 -8.17 15.32
N SER A 112 -4.16 -8.54 15.58
CA SER A 112 -3.00 -7.89 14.96
C SER A 112 -2.97 -8.08 13.44
N LEU A 113 -3.39 -9.24 12.94
CA LEU A 113 -3.50 -9.48 11.50
C LEU A 113 -4.61 -8.64 10.85
N LYS A 114 -5.77 -8.54 11.50
CA LYS A 114 -6.87 -7.64 11.07
C LYS A 114 -6.38 -6.18 11.03
N LEU A 115 -5.63 -5.75 12.05
CA LEU A 115 -5.05 -4.41 12.11
C LEU A 115 -4.04 -4.17 10.98
N ALA A 116 -3.18 -5.16 10.69
CA ALA A 116 -2.23 -5.10 9.58
C ALA A 116 -2.94 -4.97 8.24
N TYR A 117 -4.02 -5.72 8.04
CA TYR A 117 -4.86 -5.64 6.86
C TYR A 117 -5.46 -4.24 6.68
N ARG A 118 -6.14 -3.71 7.71
CA ARG A 118 -6.73 -2.37 7.68
C ARG A 118 -5.68 -1.30 7.38
N SER A 119 -4.53 -1.37 8.05
CA SER A 119 -3.42 -0.44 7.85
C SER A 119 -2.91 -0.49 6.42
N ALA A 120 -2.72 -1.68 5.85
CA ALA A 120 -2.29 -1.82 4.46
C ALA A 120 -3.33 -1.27 3.48
N TYR A 121 -4.60 -1.64 3.64
CA TYR A 121 -5.67 -1.20 2.74
C TYR A 121 -5.86 0.33 2.77
N SER A 122 -5.73 0.95 3.94
CA SER A 122 -5.83 2.40 4.11
C SER A 122 -4.74 3.20 3.39
N LEU A 123 -3.68 2.54 2.91
CA LEU A 123 -2.62 3.21 2.13
C LEU A 123 -3.04 3.51 0.69
N LEU A 124 -4.01 2.80 0.13
CA LEU A 124 -4.48 3.03 -1.25
C LEU A 124 -5.01 4.45 -1.47
N PRO A 125 -5.95 4.99 -0.65
CA PRO A 125 -6.36 6.38 -0.78
C PRO A 125 -5.23 7.38 -0.48
N LYS A 126 -4.27 7.05 0.39
CA LYS A 126 -3.12 7.90 0.65
C LYS A 126 -2.18 7.98 -0.56
N ILE A 127 -2.01 6.89 -1.31
CA ILE A 127 -1.27 6.87 -2.58
C ILE A 127 -1.95 7.82 -3.60
N ALA A 128 -3.28 7.78 -3.70
CA ALA A 128 -4.03 8.72 -4.54
C ALA A 128 -3.78 10.18 -4.15
N GLN A 129 -3.72 10.45 -2.86
CA GLN A 129 -3.44 11.79 -2.36
C GLN A 129 -2.02 12.27 -2.72
N VAL A 130 -1.00 11.38 -2.72
CA VAL A 130 0.35 11.73 -3.20
C VAL A 130 0.31 12.13 -4.68
N ILE A 131 -0.41 11.36 -5.51
CA ILE A 131 -0.58 11.67 -6.94
C ILE A 131 -1.25 13.04 -7.10
N GLN A 132 -2.33 13.29 -6.36
CA GLN A 132 -3.06 14.55 -6.40
C GLN A 132 -2.18 15.74 -6.01
N LEU A 133 -1.42 15.62 -4.94
CA LEU A 133 -0.50 16.67 -4.45
C LEU A 133 0.64 16.93 -5.44
N TYR A 134 1.22 15.87 -6.00
CA TYR A 134 2.37 15.99 -6.89
C TYR A 134 1.99 16.63 -8.23
N PHE A 135 0.90 16.17 -8.83
CA PHE A 135 0.43 16.70 -10.12
C PHE A 135 -0.49 17.91 -9.98
N ARG A 136 -0.69 18.43 -8.77
CA ARG A 136 -1.55 19.59 -8.46
C ARG A 136 -2.94 19.44 -9.07
N LEU A 137 -3.52 18.26 -8.96
CA LEU A 137 -4.87 18.00 -9.43
C LEU A 137 -5.88 18.72 -8.52
N LYS A 138 -6.93 19.28 -9.10
CA LYS A 138 -7.99 19.86 -8.30
C LYS A 138 -8.57 18.80 -7.35
N PRO A 139 -8.75 19.13 -6.06
CA PRO A 139 -9.41 18.21 -5.15
C PRO A 139 -10.84 17.98 -5.64
N ASP A 140 -11.24 16.71 -5.69
CA ASP A 140 -12.63 16.32 -5.80
C ASP A 140 -13.37 16.72 -4.52
N HIS A 141 -14.66 17.03 -4.60
CA HIS A 141 -15.50 17.36 -3.44
C HIS A 141 -15.71 16.16 -2.49
N GLY A 142 -15.08 15.02 -2.75
CA GLY A 142 -15.08 13.81 -1.94
C GLY A 142 -13.67 13.25 -1.70
N LYS A 143 -13.59 12.14 -0.95
CA LYS A 143 -12.33 11.40 -0.76
C LYS A 143 -11.93 10.74 -2.07
N THR A 144 -10.97 11.32 -2.78
CA THR A 144 -10.47 10.77 -4.05
C THR A 144 -9.74 9.44 -3.81
N GLY A 145 -10.33 8.34 -4.21
CA GLY A 145 -9.70 7.02 -4.17
C GLY A 145 -8.69 6.82 -5.31
N LEU A 146 -7.83 5.80 -5.19
CA LEU A 146 -6.82 5.48 -6.20
C LEU A 146 -7.42 5.18 -7.59
N LYS A 147 -8.69 4.77 -7.66
CA LYS A 147 -9.43 4.58 -8.91
C LYS A 147 -9.77 5.87 -9.64
N ASN A 148 -10.10 6.91 -8.89
CA ASN A 148 -10.71 8.11 -9.41
C ASN A 148 -9.72 9.26 -9.66
N VAL A 149 -8.56 9.24 -8.99
CA VAL A 149 -7.53 10.28 -9.08
C VAL A 149 -7.02 10.56 -10.50
N TRP A 150 -7.20 9.63 -11.41
CA TRP A 150 -6.76 9.71 -12.81
C TRP A 150 -7.64 10.57 -13.69
N TYR A 151 -8.88 10.81 -13.26
CA TYR A 151 -9.90 11.47 -14.06
C TYR A 151 -10.05 12.94 -13.68
N ARG A 152 -10.55 13.72 -14.63
CA ARG A 152 -10.91 15.13 -14.37
C ARG A 152 -11.96 15.15 -13.28
N ASP A 153 -11.74 16.00 -12.28
CA ASP A 153 -12.63 16.19 -11.13
C ASP A 153 -13.00 14.84 -10.43
N GLY A 154 -12.09 13.84 -10.49
CA GLY A 154 -12.31 12.53 -9.90
C GLY A 154 -13.42 11.68 -10.55
N ASN A 155 -14.01 12.13 -11.67
CA ASN A 155 -15.14 11.48 -12.32
C ASN A 155 -14.73 10.78 -13.62
N PRO A 156 -14.87 9.43 -13.72
CA PRO A 156 -14.56 8.69 -14.94
C PRO A 156 -15.29 9.19 -16.21
N ALA A 157 -16.50 9.74 -16.06
CA ALA A 157 -17.28 10.28 -17.18
C ALA A 157 -16.61 11.50 -17.84
N ASN A 158 -15.78 12.23 -17.11
CA ASN A 158 -15.08 13.42 -17.61
C ASN A 158 -13.78 13.08 -18.36
N GLY A 159 -13.44 11.80 -18.49
CA GLY A 159 -12.21 11.32 -19.11
C GLY A 159 -10.97 11.59 -18.26
N LEU A 160 -9.82 11.12 -18.72
CA LEU A 160 -8.54 11.25 -18.00
C LEU A 160 -8.11 12.72 -17.90
N ALA A 161 -7.45 13.07 -16.81
CA ALA A 161 -6.83 14.38 -16.65
C ALA A 161 -5.70 14.56 -17.69
N SER A 162 -5.56 15.78 -18.22
CA SER A 162 -4.63 16.09 -19.30
C SER A 162 -3.17 15.76 -18.99
N VAL A 163 -2.77 15.85 -17.73
CA VAL A 163 -1.43 15.51 -17.28
C VAL A 163 -1.10 14.02 -17.53
N PHE A 164 -2.09 13.15 -17.43
CA PHE A 164 -1.90 11.71 -17.66
C PHE A 164 -2.03 11.32 -19.14
N THR A 165 -2.90 11.98 -19.91
CA THR A 165 -3.04 11.71 -21.35
C THR A 165 -1.81 12.10 -22.14
N ARG A 166 -1.09 13.14 -21.70
CA ARG A 166 0.15 13.63 -22.33
C ARG A 166 1.41 12.96 -21.80
N SER A 167 1.30 12.21 -20.70
CA SER A 167 2.46 11.57 -20.08
C SER A 167 2.91 10.35 -20.88
N ASP A 168 4.20 10.28 -21.18
CA ASP A 168 4.90 9.12 -21.71
C ASP A 168 5.47 8.21 -20.59
N ASN A 169 5.21 8.54 -19.32
CA ASN A 169 5.68 7.79 -18.17
C ASN A 169 4.89 6.47 -18.04
N TRP A 170 5.51 5.40 -18.52
CA TRP A 170 4.91 4.06 -18.50
C TRP A 170 4.62 3.53 -17.09
N LEU A 171 5.34 3.98 -16.05
CA LEU A 171 5.08 3.60 -14.67
C LEU A 171 3.80 4.23 -14.11
N LEU A 172 3.46 5.46 -14.55
CA LEU A 172 2.14 6.03 -14.27
C LEU A 172 1.03 5.23 -14.94
N ARG A 173 1.26 4.76 -16.17
CA ARG A 173 0.31 3.87 -16.85
C ARG A 173 0.17 2.54 -16.14
N SER A 174 1.26 1.95 -15.64
CA SER A 174 1.22 0.72 -14.84
C SER A 174 0.44 0.91 -13.54
N LEU A 175 0.63 2.03 -12.86
CA LEU A 175 -0.12 2.36 -11.64
C LEU A 175 -1.61 2.61 -11.94
N PHE A 176 -1.93 3.22 -13.09
CA PHE A 176 -3.31 3.37 -13.56
C PHE A 176 -3.96 2.00 -13.78
N TRP A 177 -3.29 1.07 -14.46
CA TRP A 177 -3.81 -0.29 -14.67
C TRP A 177 -3.99 -1.04 -13.35
N LEU A 178 -3.02 -0.96 -12.44
CA LEU A 178 -3.15 -1.52 -11.10
C LEU A 178 -4.39 -0.98 -10.38
N SER A 179 -4.68 0.32 -10.54
CA SER A 179 -5.87 0.92 -9.94
C SER A 179 -7.19 0.39 -10.51
N LYS A 180 -7.18 -0.16 -11.73
CA LYS A 180 -8.35 -0.78 -12.35
C LYS A 180 -8.68 -2.15 -11.76
N GLU A 181 -7.67 -2.84 -11.26
CA GLU A 181 -7.84 -4.13 -10.56
C GLU A 181 -8.53 -3.97 -9.20
N LEU A 182 -8.59 -2.74 -8.66
CA LEU A 182 -9.30 -2.47 -7.42
C LEU A 182 -10.83 -2.60 -7.62
N PRO A 183 -11.57 -3.10 -6.63
CA PRO A 183 -13.02 -3.29 -6.73
C PRO A 183 -13.75 -1.98 -7.02
N SER A 184 -14.76 -2.03 -7.88
CA SER A 184 -15.63 -0.90 -8.22
C SER A 184 -17.04 -1.17 -7.73
N GLU A 185 -17.69 -0.14 -7.22
CA GLU A 185 -19.11 -0.23 -6.85
C GLU A 185 -20.05 -0.42 -8.06
N ARG A 186 -19.56 -0.14 -9.27
CA ARG A 186 -20.38 -0.06 -10.49
C ARG A 186 -20.07 -1.12 -11.55
N LEU A 187 -19.10 -1.99 -11.36
CA LEU A 187 -18.79 -3.02 -12.36
C LEU A 187 -19.31 -4.38 -11.93
N LEU A 188 -19.88 -5.08 -12.93
CA LEU A 188 -20.50 -6.39 -12.82
C LEU A 188 -19.65 -7.40 -12.03
N PRO A 189 -20.30 -8.30 -11.28
CA PRO A 189 -19.63 -9.28 -10.39
C PRO A 189 -18.67 -10.25 -11.09
N SER A 190 -18.57 -10.19 -12.40
CA SER A 190 -17.85 -11.18 -13.22
C SER A 190 -16.36 -10.91 -13.44
N ILE A 191 -15.82 -9.77 -13.00
CA ILE A 191 -14.47 -9.37 -13.47
C ILE A 191 -13.36 -9.73 -12.51
N ASP A 192 -13.57 -9.74 -11.19
CA ASP A 192 -12.55 -10.23 -10.26
C ASP A 192 -13.13 -10.48 -8.86
N ALA A 193 -13.42 -11.73 -8.55
CA ALA A 193 -13.91 -12.14 -7.23
C ALA A 193 -12.91 -11.84 -6.11
N ASP A 194 -11.60 -11.87 -6.39
CA ASP A 194 -10.56 -11.64 -5.38
C ASP A 194 -10.48 -10.16 -5.00
N SER A 195 -10.61 -9.24 -5.94
CA SER A 195 -10.56 -7.81 -5.63
C SER A 195 -11.82 -7.31 -4.90
N LEU A 196 -12.99 -7.83 -5.25
CA LEU A 196 -14.23 -7.56 -4.51
C LEU A 196 -14.11 -8.02 -3.05
N ARG A 197 -13.53 -9.21 -2.86
CA ARG A 197 -13.28 -9.78 -1.54
C ARG A 197 -12.37 -8.90 -0.68
N LEU A 198 -11.30 -8.33 -1.26
CA LEU A 198 -10.42 -7.41 -0.51
C LEU A 198 -11.19 -6.19 0.01
N LYS A 199 -12.07 -5.59 -0.79
CA LYS A 199 -12.90 -4.47 -0.35
C LYS A 199 -13.88 -4.90 0.74
N THR A 200 -14.58 -6.02 0.56
CA THR A 200 -15.56 -6.52 1.52
C THR A 200 -14.92 -6.77 2.89
N ILE A 201 -13.76 -7.43 2.92
CA ILE A 201 -13.01 -7.63 4.18
C ILE A 201 -12.63 -6.29 4.81
N ALA A 202 -12.18 -5.30 4.03
CA ALA A 202 -11.84 -3.98 4.56
C ALA A 202 -13.05 -3.28 5.17
N ASP A 203 -14.18 -3.28 4.47
CA ASP A 203 -15.44 -2.67 4.93
C ASP A 203 -15.99 -3.37 6.18
N GLU A 204 -15.89 -4.70 6.26
CA GLU A 204 -16.29 -5.47 7.45
C GLU A 204 -15.38 -5.18 8.65
N LEU A 205 -14.08 -5.12 8.42
CA LEU A 205 -13.13 -4.79 9.48
C LEU A 205 -13.23 -3.35 9.98
N GLU A 206 -13.67 -2.43 9.13
CA GLU A 206 -13.78 -1.00 9.48
C GLU A 206 -15.14 -0.69 10.14
N ASN A 207 -16.23 -1.27 9.64
CA ASN A 207 -17.59 -0.86 9.98
C ASN A 207 -18.44 -1.94 10.64
N ARG A 208 -17.96 -3.19 10.68
CA ARG A 208 -18.71 -4.34 11.16
C ARG A 208 -17.84 -5.27 11.99
N TYR A 209 -18.42 -6.38 12.43
CA TYR A 209 -17.74 -7.45 13.13
C TYR A 209 -17.30 -8.53 12.14
N LEU A 210 -16.01 -8.89 12.13
CA LEU A 210 -15.48 -10.02 11.35
C LEU A 210 -14.92 -11.08 12.30
N ARG A 211 -15.57 -12.23 12.31
CA ARG A 211 -15.18 -13.40 13.11
C ARG A 211 -14.17 -14.24 12.35
N VAL A 212 -13.08 -14.61 13.00
CA VAL A 212 -12.07 -15.51 12.43
C VAL A 212 -12.22 -16.89 13.05
N VAL A 213 -12.33 -17.92 12.21
CA VAL A 213 -12.42 -19.32 12.60
C VAL A 213 -11.28 -20.13 11.99
N GLU A 214 -10.97 -21.30 12.58
CA GLU A 214 -9.92 -22.20 12.03
C GLU A 214 -10.44 -22.95 10.80
N LEU A 215 -11.67 -23.43 10.86
CA LEU A 215 -12.29 -24.25 9.82
C LEU A 215 -13.61 -23.62 9.42
N GLU A 216 -14.03 -23.84 8.18
CA GLU A 216 -15.38 -23.46 7.75
C GLU A 216 -16.40 -24.25 8.57
N PRO A 217 -17.48 -23.58 9.06
CA PRO A 217 -18.57 -24.28 9.73
C PRO A 217 -19.14 -25.35 8.80
N ALA A 218 -19.37 -26.57 9.32
CA ALA A 218 -19.85 -27.71 8.53
C ALA A 218 -21.31 -27.58 8.10
N ASP A 219 -22.07 -26.69 8.70
CA ASP A 219 -23.49 -26.46 8.38
C ASP A 219 -23.63 -25.14 7.59
N ASP A 220 -24.62 -25.16 6.66
CA ASP A 220 -25.12 -23.98 5.91
C ASP A 220 -25.73 -22.86 6.82
N ALA A 221 -25.47 -22.91 8.10
CA ALA A 221 -25.70 -21.77 8.98
C ALA A 221 -24.83 -20.63 8.45
N ILE A 222 -25.43 -19.77 7.63
CA ILE A 222 -24.91 -18.49 7.17
C ILE A 222 -24.55 -17.70 8.42
N VAL A 223 -23.35 -17.94 8.95
CA VAL A 223 -22.78 -17.07 9.96
C VAL A 223 -22.19 -15.89 9.20
N ASP A 224 -23.05 -14.91 8.97
CA ASP A 224 -22.67 -13.63 8.38
C ASP A 224 -21.39 -13.10 9.07
N ASN A 225 -20.47 -12.61 8.26
CA ASN A 225 -19.21 -12.01 8.70
C ASN A 225 -18.18 -12.96 9.32
N THR A 226 -18.10 -14.20 8.81
CA THR A 226 -17.08 -15.17 9.23
C THR A 226 -16.04 -15.41 8.13
N ILE A 227 -14.76 -15.43 8.52
CA ILE A 227 -13.64 -15.75 7.63
C ILE A 227 -12.73 -16.79 8.27
N THR A 228 -12.18 -17.72 7.49
CA THR A 228 -11.16 -18.62 8.01
C THR A 228 -9.81 -17.90 8.14
N ARG A 229 -8.99 -18.39 9.05
CA ARG A 229 -7.63 -17.89 9.27
C ARG A 229 -6.84 -17.86 7.97
N ASP A 230 -6.80 -18.96 7.23
CA ASP A 230 -6.04 -19.05 5.98
C ASP A 230 -6.52 -18.05 4.93
N LYS A 231 -7.84 -17.81 4.86
CA LYS A 231 -8.39 -16.80 3.96
C LYS A 231 -8.00 -15.38 4.36
N LEU A 232 -7.95 -15.09 5.67
CA LEU A 232 -7.50 -13.79 6.17
C LEU A 232 -6.00 -13.59 5.96
N GLU A 233 -5.17 -14.61 6.21
CA GLU A 233 -3.73 -14.58 5.97
C GLU A 233 -3.41 -14.34 4.48
N LYS A 234 -4.13 -15.05 3.59
CA LYS A 234 -4.03 -14.85 2.15
C LYS A 234 -4.43 -13.41 1.78
N ALA A 235 -5.58 -12.95 2.22
CA ALA A 235 -6.06 -11.60 1.92
C ALA A 235 -5.11 -10.51 2.43
N ALA A 236 -4.53 -10.68 3.63
CA ALA A 236 -3.53 -9.76 4.17
C ALA A 236 -2.25 -9.74 3.32
N THR A 237 -1.83 -10.89 2.82
CA THR A 237 -0.68 -11.00 1.92
C THR A 237 -0.95 -10.35 0.57
N ASP A 238 -2.14 -10.55 0.02
CA ASP A 238 -2.56 -10.02 -1.28
C ASP A 238 -2.67 -8.48 -1.23
N VAL A 239 -3.29 -7.91 -0.18
CA VAL A 239 -3.36 -6.45 -0.03
C VAL A 239 -1.98 -5.83 0.20
N LEU A 240 -1.09 -6.48 0.95
CA LEU A 240 0.28 -6.02 1.12
C LEU A 240 1.06 -6.03 -0.19
N SER A 241 0.87 -7.07 -1.02
CA SER A 241 1.50 -7.15 -2.33
C SER A 241 0.99 -6.06 -3.28
N LEU A 242 -0.32 -5.84 -3.31
CA LEU A 242 -0.96 -4.78 -4.09
C LEU A 242 -0.44 -3.39 -3.72
N VAL A 243 -0.43 -3.08 -2.42
CA VAL A 243 0.04 -1.77 -1.91
C VAL A 243 1.54 -1.61 -2.17
N ARG A 244 2.33 -2.66 -1.98
CA ARG A 244 3.77 -2.64 -2.31
C ARG A 244 3.99 -2.27 -3.77
N ASN A 245 3.27 -2.91 -4.68
CA ASN A 245 3.40 -2.63 -6.11
C ASN A 245 3.00 -1.19 -6.43
N ALA A 246 1.92 -0.69 -5.82
CA ALA A 246 1.50 0.69 -5.97
C ALA A 246 2.58 1.68 -5.49
N ILE A 247 3.19 1.44 -4.33
CA ILE A 247 4.29 2.27 -3.79
C ILE A 247 5.51 2.24 -4.73
N VAL A 248 5.88 1.05 -5.22
CA VAL A 248 7.02 0.90 -6.14
C VAL A 248 6.78 1.66 -7.44
N TYR A 249 5.64 1.45 -8.09
CA TYR A 249 5.32 2.14 -9.33
C TYR A 249 5.25 3.65 -9.14
N LEU A 250 4.60 4.12 -8.06
CA LEU A 250 4.54 5.54 -7.75
C LEU A 250 5.92 6.14 -7.54
N THR A 251 6.76 5.52 -6.70
CA THR A 251 8.09 6.03 -6.40
C THR A 251 8.95 6.12 -7.66
N LEU A 252 8.97 5.06 -8.46
CA LEU A 252 9.74 5.05 -9.72
C LEU A 252 9.16 6.03 -10.76
N ALA A 253 7.83 6.19 -10.82
CA ALA A 253 7.18 7.17 -11.67
C ALA A 253 7.62 8.60 -11.31
N LEU A 254 7.65 8.91 -10.03
CA LEU A 254 8.09 10.22 -9.54
C LEU A 254 9.59 10.47 -9.82
N HIS A 255 10.44 9.42 -9.79
CA HIS A 255 11.84 9.54 -10.22
C HIS A 255 11.96 9.95 -11.69
N ILE A 256 11.13 9.37 -12.56
CA ILE A 256 11.11 9.74 -13.99
C ILE A 256 10.64 11.20 -14.15
N GLU A 257 9.57 11.61 -13.48
CA GLU A 257 9.05 12.97 -13.57
C GLU A 257 10.06 14.01 -13.05
N GLU A 258 10.72 13.75 -11.92
CA GLU A 258 11.74 14.65 -11.38
C GLU A 258 12.99 14.69 -12.27
N LYS A 259 13.34 13.58 -12.92
CA LYS A 259 14.44 13.57 -13.90
C LYS A 259 14.09 14.43 -15.12
N LYS A 260 12.87 14.31 -15.66
CA LYS A 260 12.40 15.14 -16.77
C LYS A 260 12.37 16.61 -16.41
N ARG A 261 11.86 16.94 -15.23
CA ARG A 261 11.84 18.33 -14.72
C ARG A 261 13.22 18.93 -14.67
N ARG A 262 14.19 18.20 -14.10
CA ARG A 262 15.60 18.63 -14.05
C ARG A 262 16.22 18.82 -15.43
N GLN A 263 15.85 18.00 -16.40
CA GLN A 263 16.33 18.14 -17.76
C GLN A 263 15.77 19.41 -18.40
N THR A 264 14.47 19.65 -18.28
CA THR A 264 13.81 20.85 -18.83
C THR A 264 14.36 22.13 -18.22
N GLU A 265 14.66 22.15 -16.91
CA GLU A 265 15.25 23.30 -16.23
C GLU A 265 16.70 23.58 -16.71
N LYS A 266 17.47 22.53 -17.04
CA LYS A 266 18.81 22.69 -17.61
C LYS A 266 18.78 23.23 -19.03
N ASP A 267 17.81 22.74 -19.82
CA ASP A 267 17.69 23.12 -21.24
C ASP A 267 17.06 24.51 -21.42
N ASN A 268 16.33 25.03 -20.43
CA ASN A 268 15.69 26.34 -20.49
C ASN A 268 15.67 27.04 -19.11
N PRO A 269 16.80 27.60 -18.66
CA PRO A 269 16.93 28.20 -17.33
C PRO A 269 16.03 29.44 -17.12
N GLU A 270 15.76 30.23 -18.17
CA GLU A 270 14.89 31.40 -18.06
C GLU A 270 13.43 31.05 -17.78
N SER A 271 12.94 29.95 -18.33
CA SER A 271 11.54 29.48 -18.06
C SER A 271 11.37 28.99 -16.63
N ALA A 272 12.43 28.49 -16.00
CA ALA A 272 12.41 28.04 -14.61
C ALA A 272 12.29 29.24 -13.64
N GLU A 273 12.93 30.34 -13.95
CA GLU A 273 12.87 31.58 -13.16
C GLU A 273 11.48 32.24 -13.27
N TYR A 274 10.89 32.30 -14.45
CA TYR A 274 9.51 32.78 -14.66
C TYR A 274 8.45 31.91 -13.95
N ALA A 275 8.57 30.60 -14.02
CA ALA A 275 7.68 29.69 -13.31
C ALA A 275 7.80 29.81 -11.79
N SER A 276 8.99 30.15 -11.28
CA SER A 276 9.22 30.39 -9.86
C SER A 276 8.59 31.70 -9.38
N MET A 277 8.65 32.76 -10.20
CA MET A 277 8.04 34.06 -9.90
C MET A 277 6.50 34.01 -9.91
N GLN A 278 5.89 33.33 -10.87
CA GLN A 278 4.42 33.16 -10.91
C GLN A 278 3.87 32.35 -9.73
N THR A 279 4.67 31.43 -9.17
CA THR A 279 4.24 30.65 -8.00
C THR A 279 4.34 31.48 -6.70
N SER A 280 5.20 32.46 -6.65
CA SER A 280 5.32 33.38 -5.49
C SER A 280 4.28 34.50 -5.48
N LEU A 281 3.68 34.82 -6.64
CA LEU A 281 2.60 35.83 -6.76
C LEU A 281 1.21 35.27 -6.47
N ASN A 282 1.05 33.92 -6.48
CA ASN A 282 -0.22 33.21 -6.23
C ASN A 282 -0.25 32.47 -4.88
N ALA A 283 0.69 32.71 -3.98
CA ALA A 283 0.75 32.21 -2.62
C ALA A 283 0.39 33.30 -1.61
#